data_97b73f3608423d98bd7ba503dc914bba
#
_entry.id   97b73f3608423d98bd7ba503dc914bba
#
_cell.length_a   1.000
_cell.length_b   1.000
_cell.length_c   1.000
_cell.angle_alpha   90.00
_cell.angle_beta   90.00
_cell.angle_gamma   90.00
#
_symmetry.space_group_name_H-M   'P 1'
#
loop_
_entity.id
_entity.type
_entity.pdbx_description
1 polymer ?
#
loop_
_entity_poly.entity_id
_entity_poly.type
_entity_poly.pdbx_seq_one_letter_code
_entity_poly.pdbx_strand_id
1 'polypeptide(L)'
;MCDVRIRFLAVLGIVLLVAAAVSVGGAAWAAAPVEADVQGLYEGTCTSPAGAMKLEARVVAQGGGNYNVFVRQLRGEDEVARVELSAKTAGDAVTLVGKAGDVEWKGAYAACAIEGQCGPGGTFQLHRVERKSPTLGKQPPAGAVVLLDGKNFSELRLANGAELDPSKLSPGSDGSIQVPRGGMNSNRVFPGNLDEHVEFLIPLMPSAHGQGRGNSGVFLPNHDEIQVLDSFGEVTYLGGGCGGTYAYKDPDTMEVIDSLKGKSECKFSLASLPPLAWQTYDIEYRVELKDGKPVGKPRVTVYHNGIKIHDRAELRSPPVVPESPTGKLHFQDHGNPVRFRNIWVVPVP
;
A
#
# COMPACT_ATOMS: atom_id res chain seq x y z
N MET A 1 -14.73 -7.11 -2.63
CA MET A 1 -14.47 -8.52 -2.22
C MET A 1 -15.06 -9.44 -3.26
N CYS A 2 -14.20 -10.06 -4.06
CA CYS A 2 -14.66 -11.06 -5.04
C CYS A 2 -14.86 -12.39 -4.34
N ASP A 3 -16.08 -12.65 -3.86
CA ASP A 3 -16.43 -13.90 -3.18
C ASP A 3 -17.15 -14.80 -4.20
N VAL A 4 -16.43 -15.80 -4.71
CA VAL A 4 -16.97 -16.76 -5.68
C VAL A 4 -17.69 -17.88 -4.92
N ARG A 5 -19.01 -17.78 -4.77
CA ARG A 5 -19.83 -18.91 -4.32
C ARG A 5 -20.18 -19.79 -5.49
N ILE A 6 -19.45 -20.90 -5.64
CA ILE A 6 -19.81 -21.98 -6.55
C ILE A 6 -21.02 -22.72 -5.95
N ARG A 7 -22.18 -22.62 -6.60
CA ARG A 7 -23.35 -23.46 -6.26
C ARG A 7 -23.36 -24.67 -7.18
N PHE A 8 -23.17 -25.86 -6.58
CA PHE A 8 -23.48 -27.12 -7.23
C PHE A 8 -25.00 -27.28 -7.35
N LEU A 9 -25.51 -27.44 -8.56
CA LEU A 9 -26.89 -27.84 -8.81
C LEU A 9 -26.93 -29.35 -9.05
N ALA A 10 -27.61 -30.04 -8.16
CA ALA A 10 -27.98 -31.46 -8.37
C ALA A 10 -29.18 -31.54 -9.31
N VAL A 11 -29.03 -32.34 -10.37
CA VAL A 11 -30.08 -32.60 -11.35
C VAL A 11 -30.95 -33.74 -10.82
N LEU A 12 -32.21 -33.44 -10.54
CA LEU A 12 -33.27 -34.49 -10.38
C LEU A 12 -34.31 -34.22 -11.50
N GLY A 13 -34.43 -35.17 -12.41
CA GLY A 13 -35.39 -35.07 -13.50
C GLY A 13 -36.82 -35.35 -13.06
N ILE A 14 -37.75 -34.47 -13.42
CA ILE A 14 -39.18 -34.73 -13.56
C ILE A 14 -39.66 -34.02 -14.81
N VAL A 15 -40.18 -34.83 -15.74
CA VAL A 15 -40.82 -34.33 -16.95
C VAL A 15 -42.25 -33.93 -16.62
N LEU A 16 -42.60 -32.66 -16.80
CA LEU A 16 -43.99 -32.20 -16.86
C LEU A 16 -44.09 -31.10 -17.92
N LEU A 17 -44.90 -31.37 -18.97
CA LEU A 17 -45.31 -30.40 -19.97
C LEU A 17 -46.11 -29.27 -19.31
N VAL A 18 -45.66 -28.04 -19.41
CA VAL A 18 -46.50 -26.85 -19.21
C VAL A 18 -46.12 -25.76 -20.17
N ALA A 19 -47.15 -25.11 -20.72
CA ALA A 19 -47.22 -24.11 -21.74
C ALA A 19 -46.13 -23.01 -21.65
N ALA A 20 -45.63 -22.61 -22.83
CA ALA A 20 -44.71 -21.50 -23.01
C ALA A 20 -45.36 -20.16 -22.62
N ALA A 21 -44.98 -19.64 -21.45
CA ALA A 21 -45.01 -18.22 -21.19
C ALA A 21 -43.61 -17.69 -21.51
N VAL A 22 -43.48 -16.90 -22.59
CA VAL A 22 -42.26 -16.15 -22.87
C VAL A 22 -42.13 -15.06 -21.80
N SER A 23 -41.48 -15.39 -20.70
CA SER A 23 -40.99 -14.36 -19.81
C SER A 23 -39.75 -13.75 -20.50
N VAL A 24 -39.89 -12.53 -20.97
CA VAL A 24 -38.76 -11.66 -21.30
C VAL A 24 -37.99 -11.48 -19.97
N GLY A 25 -37.00 -12.33 -19.74
CA GLY A 25 -36.07 -12.18 -18.64
C GLY A 25 -35.35 -10.86 -18.85
N GLY A 26 -35.71 -9.86 -18.04
CA GLY A 26 -34.93 -8.63 -17.97
C GLY A 26 -33.50 -9.03 -17.63
N ALA A 27 -32.56 -8.77 -18.55
CA ALA A 27 -31.13 -8.83 -18.24
C ALA A 27 -30.92 -7.92 -17.05
N ALA A 28 -30.61 -8.51 -15.91
CA ALA A 28 -30.13 -7.72 -14.77
C ALA A 28 -28.87 -7.00 -15.25
N TRP A 29 -28.98 -5.72 -15.45
CA TRP A 29 -27.83 -4.87 -15.80
C TRP A 29 -26.85 -4.99 -14.63
N ALA A 30 -25.68 -5.54 -14.90
CA ALA A 30 -24.61 -5.56 -13.92
C ALA A 30 -24.31 -4.10 -13.55
N ALA A 31 -24.26 -3.81 -12.26
CA ALA A 31 -23.85 -2.48 -11.83
C ALA A 31 -22.42 -2.20 -12.30
N ALA A 32 -22.14 -0.94 -12.70
CA ALA A 32 -20.79 -0.54 -13.07
C ALA A 32 -19.80 -0.94 -11.97
N PRO A 33 -18.61 -1.49 -12.31
CA PRO A 33 -17.61 -1.86 -11.34
C PRO A 33 -17.18 -0.63 -10.53
N VAL A 34 -17.15 -0.75 -9.21
CA VAL A 34 -16.63 0.32 -8.36
C VAL A 34 -15.10 0.33 -8.39
N GLU A 35 -14.48 1.50 -8.25
CA GLU A 35 -13.02 1.65 -8.36
C GLU A 35 -12.25 0.74 -7.40
N ALA A 36 -12.79 0.46 -6.22
CA ALA A 36 -12.19 -0.46 -5.25
C ALA A 36 -12.11 -1.92 -5.76
N ASP A 37 -13.03 -2.33 -6.63
CA ASP A 37 -13.04 -3.67 -7.20
C ASP A 37 -12.06 -3.82 -8.37
N VAL A 38 -11.81 -2.73 -9.10
CA VAL A 38 -10.92 -2.71 -10.26
C VAL A 38 -9.48 -2.43 -9.87
N GLN A 39 -9.26 -1.48 -8.93
CA GLN A 39 -7.92 -1.17 -8.44
C GLN A 39 -7.28 -2.36 -7.74
N GLY A 40 -6.02 -2.61 -8.01
CA GLY A 40 -5.29 -3.68 -7.33
C GLY A 40 -4.08 -4.20 -8.09
N LEU A 41 -3.51 -5.27 -7.54
CA LEU A 41 -2.42 -6.02 -8.14
C LEU A 41 -2.96 -7.20 -8.93
N TYR A 42 -2.40 -7.43 -10.11
CA TYR A 42 -2.80 -8.49 -11.02
C TYR A 42 -1.57 -9.25 -11.50
N GLU A 43 -1.69 -10.56 -11.65
CA GLU A 43 -0.66 -11.44 -12.22
C GLU A 43 -1.23 -12.32 -13.32
N GLY A 44 -0.38 -12.65 -14.27
CA GLY A 44 -0.77 -13.54 -15.37
C GLY A 44 0.28 -13.66 -16.44
N THR A 45 -0.17 -13.85 -17.67
CA THR A 45 0.73 -14.11 -18.82
C THR A 45 0.28 -13.37 -20.07
N CYS A 46 1.26 -12.98 -20.90
CA CYS A 46 1.05 -12.67 -22.31
C CYS A 46 1.63 -13.84 -23.13
N THR A 47 0.84 -14.36 -24.05
CA THR A 47 1.23 -15.39 -25.00
C THR A 47 1.24 -14.79 -26.40
N SER A 48 2.36 -14.94 -27.11
CA SER A 48 2.55 -14.41 -28.46
C SER A 48 3.30 -15.45 -29.32
N PRO A 49 3.43 -15.25 -30.63
CA PRO A 49 4.28 -16.10 -31.49
C PRO A 49 5.74 -16.19 -31.03
N ALA A 50 6.23 -15.20 -30.28
CA ALA A 50 7.56 -15.17 -29.71
C ALA A 50 7.69 -15.97 -28.38
N GLY A 51 6.58 -16.52 -27.87
CA GLY A 51 6.53 -17.28 -26.61
C GLY A 51 5.65 -16.66 -25.55
N ALA A 52 5.68 -17.27 -24.35
CA ALA A 52 4.93 -16.80 -23.18
C ALA A 52 5.81 -15.93 -22.29
N MET A 53 5.21 -14.88 -21.68
CA MET A 53 5.87 -13.97 -20.77
C MET A 53 5.00 -13.78 -19.52
N LYS A 54 5.60 -13.85 -18.33
CA LYS A 54 4.91 -13.52 -17.08
C LYS A 54 4.62 -12.02 -17.03
N LEU A 55 3.43 -11.66 -16.55
CA LEU A 55 3.01 -10.29 -16.33
C LEU A 55 2.69 -10.04 -14.87
N GLU A 56 3.03 -8.86 -14.39
CA GLU A 56 2.53 -8.25 -13.17
C GLU A 56 1.95 -6.88 -13.53
N ALA A 57 0.73 -6.59 -13.12
CA ALA A 57 0.13 -5.30 -13.40
C ALA A 57 -0.40 -4.63 -12.13
N ARG A 58 -0.24 -3.31 -12.06
CA ARG A 58 -0.87 -2.43 -11.06
C ARG A 58 -1.95 -1.62 -11.74
N VAL A 59 -3.17 -1.76 -11.27
CA VAL A 59 -4.32 -0.96 -11.71
C VAL A 59 -4.58 0.09 -10.64
N VAL A 60 -4.43 1.35 -11.01
CA VAL A 60 -4.44 2.50 -10.07
C VAL A 60 -5.59 3.41 -10.43
N ALA A 61 -6.59 3.48 -9.57
CA ALA A 61 -7.76 4.34 -9.76
C ALA A 61 -7.36 5.82 -9.72
N GLN A 62 -7.90 6.60 -10.66
CA GLN A 62 -7.63 8.02 -10.84
C GLN A 62 -8.87 8.90 -10.63
N GLY A 63 -9.96 8.30 -10.13
CA GLY A 63 -11.24 8.96 -9.95
C GLY A 63 -12.09 9.03 -11.23
N GLY A 64 -13.40 9.09 -11.04
CA GLY A 64 -14.36 9.16 -12.14
C GLY A 64 -14.33 7.97 -13.08
N GLY A 65 -13.95 6.79 -12.57
CA GLY A 65 -13.83 5.57 -13.35
C GLY A 65 -12.65 5.54 -14.31
N ASN A 66 -11.62 6.36 -14.10
CA ASN A 66 -10.38 6.33 -14.87
C ASN A 66 -9.30 5.59 -14.09
N TYR A 67 -8.38 4.93 -14.80
CA TYR A 67 -7.30 4.16 -14.20
C TYR A 67 -6.02 4.29 -15.01
N ASN A 68 -4.88 4.33 -14.30
CA ASN A 68 -3.57 4.05 -14.88
C ASN A 68 -3.23 2.57 -14.65
N VAL A 69 -2.67 1.91 -15.66
CA VAL A 69 -2.30 0.50 -15.56
C VAL A 69 -0.83 0.34 -15.95
N PHE A 70 -0.03 -0.11 -15.01
CA PHE A 70 1.41 -0.35 -15.18
C PHE A 70 1.65 -1.84 -15.27
N VAL A 71 2.00 -2.34 -16.47
CA VAL A 71 2.25 -3.76 -16.73
C VAL A 71 3.74 -4.00 -16.84
N ARG A 72 4.30 -4.79 -15.93
CA ARG A 72 5.68 -5.29 -15.98
C ARG A 72 5.71 -6.61 -16.71
N GLN A 73 6.61 -6.75 -17.68
CA GLN A 73 6.89 -8.01 -18.36
C GLN A 73 8.11 -8.63 -17.70
N LEU A 74 7.99 -9.87 -17.23
CA LEU A 74 8.99 -10.51 -16.39
C LEU A 74 9.56 -11.76 -17.07
N ARG A 75 10.90 -11.92 -17.01
CA ARG A 75 11.62 -13.15 -17.32
C ARG A 75 12.26 -13.67 -16.04
N GLY A 76 11.64 -14.69 -15.44
CA GLY A 76 11.92 -15.02 -14.05
C GLY A 76 11.43 -13.91 -13.14
N GLU A 77 12.33 -13.29 -12.38
CA GLU A 77 12.04 -12.13 -11.52
C GLU A 77 12.46 -10.79 -12.15
N ASP A 78 13.22 -10.83 -13.23
CA ASP A 78 13.75 -9.65 -13.89
C ASP A 78 12.69 -8.98 -14.77
N GLU A 79 12.52 -7.68 -14.59
CA GLU A 79 11.70 -6.87 -15.50
C GLU A 79 12.46 -6.63 -16.81
N VAL A 80 11.90 -7.12 -17.92
CA VAL A 80 12.50 -6.98 -19.25
C VAL A 80 11.82 -5.91 -20.10
N ALA A 81 10.59 -5.56 -19.78
CA ALA A 81 9.86 -4.46 -20.42
C ALA A 81 8.70 -3.99 -19.55
N ARG A 82 8.21 -2.79 -19.86
CA ARG A 82 7.05 -2.18 -19.20
C ARG A 82 6.09 -1.60 -20.23
N VAL A 83 4.80 -1.73 -19.96
CA VAL A 83 3.72 -1.14 -20.74
C VAL A 83 2.85 -0.30 -19.82
N GLU A 84 2.53 0.91 -20.24
CA GLU A 84 1.59 1.79 -19.57
C GLU A 84 0.30 1.86 -20.38
N LEU A 85 -0.82 1.52 -19.72
CA LEU A 85 -2.13 1.57 -20.33
C LEU A 85 -3.00 2.56 -19.56
N SER A 86 -3.94 3.16 -20.27
CA SER A 86 -5.06 3.88 -19.67
C SER A 86 -6.28 2.98 -19.68
N ALA A 87 -7.07 3.02 -18.60
CA ALA A 87 -8.34 2.31 -18.56
C ALA A 87 -9.46 3.24 -18.13
N LYS A 88 -10.67 2.94 -18.60
CA LYS A 88 -11.86 3.74 -18.30
C LYS A 88 -13.10 2.87 -18.17
N THR A 89 -13.92 3.17 -17.17
CA THR A 89 -15.25 2.60 -17.01
C THR A 89 -16.21 3.23 -18.04
N ALA A 90 -16.92 2.38 -18.77
CA ALA A 90 -17.97 2.78 -19.69
C ALA A 90 -19.14 1.80 -19.53
N GLY A 91 -20.21 2.25 -18.88
CA GLY A 91 -21.32 1.37 -18.49
C GLY A 91 -20.88 0.35 -17.44
N ASP A 92 -21.08 -0.92 -17.72
CA ASP A 92 -20.71 -2.07 -16.87
C ASP A 92 -19.33 -2.66 -17.18
N ALA A 93 -18.58 -2.07 -18.12
CA ALA A 93 -17.26 -2.53 -18.53
C ALA A 93 -16.16 -1.51 -18.21
N VAL A 94 -14.94 -2.02 -17.99
CA VAL A 94 -13.72 -1.20 -17.96
C VAL A 94 -12.85 -1.64 -19.14
N THR A 95 -12.56 -0.70 -20.04
CA THR A 95 -11.72 -0.96 -21.22
C THR A 95 -10.32 -0.39 -21.00
N LEU A 96 -9.31 -1.11 -21.50
CA LEU A 96 -7.89 -0.75 -21.38
C LEU A 96 -7.31 -0.57 -22.78
N VAL A 97 -6.50 0.48 -22.94
CA VAL A 97 -5.75 0.74 -24.18
C VAL A 97 -4.37 1.35 -23.88
N GLY A 98 -3.39 1.03 -24.71
CA GLY A 98 -2.05 1.61 -24.65
C GLY A 98 -1.11 1.03 -25.67
N LYS A 99 0.19 1.36 -25.56
CA LYS A 99 1.22 0.90 -26.49
C LYS A 99 2.52 0.55 -25.77
N ALA A 100 3.19 -0.49 -26.28
CA ALA A 100 4.58 -0.80 -25.94
C ALA A 100 5.42 -0.56 -27.21
N GLY A 101 6.05 0.60 -27.32
CA GLY A 101 6.60 1.06 -28.60
C GLY A 101 5.48 1.20 -29.65
N ASP A 102 5.59 0.49 -30.78
CA ASP A 102 4.58 0.47 -31.83
C ASP A 102 3.50 -0.61 -31.64
N VAL A 103 3.64 -1.45 -30.60
CA VAL A 103 2.74 -2.57 -30.33
C VAL A 103 1.54 -2.08 -29.53
N GLU A 104 0.33 -2.19 -30.11
CA GLU A 104 -0.91 -1.87 -29.41
C GLU A 104 -1.29 -2.96 -28.40
N TRP A 105 -1.75 -2.50 -27.22
CA TRP A 105 -2.37 -3.31 -26.19
C TRP A 105 -3.82 -2.86 -25.99
N LYS A 106 -4.73 -3.82 -25.98
CA LYS A 106 -6.16 -3.58 -25.75
C LYS A 106 -6.71 -4.67 -24.85
N GLY A 107 -7.55 -4.31 -23.91
CA GLY A 107 -8.18 -5.30 -23.03
C GLY A 107 -9.43 -4.78 -22.36
N ALA A 108 -10.04 -5.65 -21.59
CA ALA A 108 -11.19 -5.34 -20.76
C ALA A 108 -11.09 -6.04 -19.40
N TYR A 109 -11.58 -5.36 -18.37
CA TYR A 109 -11.77 -5.94 -17.05
C TYR A 109 -13.18 -6.52 -16.94
N ALA A 110 -13.27 -7.76 -16.50
CA ALA A 110 -14.51 -8.41 -16.12
C ALA A 110 -14.25 -9.47 -15.03
N ALA A 111 -15.12 -9.58 -14.07
CA ALA A 111 -15.08 -10.65 -13.03
C ALA A 111 -13.70 -10.85 -12.36
N CYS A 112 -13.06 -9.75 -11.94
CA CYS A 112 -11.74 -9.74 -11.29
C CYS A 112 -10.56 -10.20 -12.16
N ALA A 113 -10.75 -10.25 -13.48
CA ALA A 113 -9.72 -10.52 -14.46
C ALA A 113 -9.64 -9.41 -15.51
N ILE A 114 -8.47 -9.30 -16.13
CA ILE A 114 -8.23 -8.42 -17.28
C ILE A 114 -7.72 -9.30 -18.41
N GLU A 115 -8.43 -9.27 -19.53
CA GLU A 115 -8.08 -10.06 -20.71
C GLU A 115 -7.96 -9.15 -21.92
N GLY A 116 -7.08 -9.51 -22.86
CA GLY A 116 -6.91 -8.70 -24.05
C GLY A 116 -5.86 -9.19 -25.03
N GLN A 117 -5.46 -8.26 -25.88
CA GLN A 117 -4.45 -8.45 -26.93
C GLN A 117 -3.18 -7.66 -26.60
N CYS A 118 -2.02 -8.29 -26.78
CA CYS A 118 -0.67 -7.72 -26.61
C CYS A 118 0.08 -7.75 -27.95
N GLY A 119 -0.43 -7.03 -28.95
CA GLY A 119 0.10 -6.98 -30.32
C GLY A 119 -0.46 -8.06 -31.24
N PRO A 120 0.05 -8.13 -32.49
CA PRO A 120 -0.42 -9.06 -33.51
C PRO A 120 -0.24 -10.53 -33.08
N GLY A 121 -1.35 -11.27 -32.98
CA GLY A 121 -1.35 -12.68 -32.59
C GLY A 121 -1.01 -12.94 -31.13
N GLY A 122 -0.84 -11.90 -30.31
CA GLY A 122 -0.60 -12.01 -28.89
C GLY A 122 -1.88 -11.77 -28.07
N THR A 123 -2.04 -12.56 -27.00
CA THR A 123 -3.13 -12.39 -26.03
C THR A 123 -2.57 -12.35 -24.61
N PHE A 124 -3.25 -11.67 -23.70
CA PHE A 124 -2.89 -11.68 -22.29
C PHE A 124 -4.09 -11.91 -21.40
N GLN A 125 -3.82 -12.50 -20.25
CA GLN A 125 -4.78 -12.69 -19.17
C GLN A 125 -4.11 -12.37 -17.85
N LEU A 126 -4.77 -11.57 -17.02
CA LEU A 126 -4.32 -11.13 -15.71
C LEU A 126 -5.44 -11.38 -14.70
N HIS A 127 -5.11 -12.00 -13.58
CA HIS A 127 -6.03 -12.24 -12.47
C HIS A 127 -5.64 -11.38 -11.27
N ARG A 128 -6.63 -10.83 -10.58
CA ARG A 128 -6.39 -10.08 -9.36
C ARG A 128 -5.76 -10.98 -8.31
N VAL A 129 -4.69 -10.49 -7.68
CA VAL A 129 -4.01 -11.16 -6.59
C VAL A 129 -4.00 -10.30 -5.34
N GLU A 130 -4.09 -10.93 -4.18
CA GLU A 130 -3.93 -10.28 -2.89
C GLU A 130 -2.57 -10.70 -2.31
N ARG A 131 -1.72 -9.71 -2.09
CA ARG A 131 -0.48 -9.90 -1.33
C ARG A 131 -0.67 -9.38 0.08
N LYS A 132 -0.09 -10.08 1.04
CA LYS A 132 -0.09 -9.69 2.46
C LYS A 132 1.36 -9.56 2.93
N SER A 133 1.59 -8.60 3.82
CA SER A 133 2.88 -8.53 4.49
C SER A 133 3.14 -9.82 5.28
N PRO A 134 4.34 -10.40 5.21
CA PRO A 134 4.70 -11.58 6.01
C PRO A 134 4.76 -11.29 7.52
N THR A 135 4.83 -10.02 7.91
CA THR A 135 4.86 -9.60 9.32
C THR A 135 3.52 -9.05 9.82
N LEU A 136 2.48 -9.12 8.99
CA LEU A 136 1.12 -8.71 9.38
C LEU A 136 0.61 -9.60 10.53
N GLY A 137 0.17 -8.98 11.63
CA GLY A 137 -0.25 -9.68 12.85
C GLY A 137 0.91 -10.17 13.72
N LYS A 138 2.14 -9.72 13.48
CA LYS A 138 3.32 -10.06 14.29
C LYS A 138 3.09 -9.67 15.74
N GLN A 139 3.23 -10.64 16.63
CA GLN A 139 3.01 -10.41 18.05
C GLN A 139 4.19 -9.65 18.67
N PRO A 140 3.92 -8.72 19.61
CA PRO A 140 4.97 -8.05 20.35
C PRO A 140 5.82 -9.07 21.12
N PRO A 141 7.15 -9.03 21.01
CA PRO A 141 8.02 -9.91 21.76
C PRO A 141 8.04 -9.54 23.25
N ALA A 142 8.62 -10.41 24.08
CA ALA A 142 8.79 -10.14 25.50
C ALA A 142 9.61 -8.83 25.70
N GLY A 143 9.13 -7.96 26.61
CA GLY A 143 9.74 -6.66 26.86
C GLY A 143 9.32 -5.54 25.92
N ALA A 144 8.49 -5.80 24.94
CA ALA A 144 7.94 -4.77 24.07
C ALA A 144 7.02 -3.80 24.84
N VAL A 145 7.12 -2.54 24.51
CA VAL A 145 6.15 -1.50 24.86
C VAL A 145 5.07 -1.49 23.82
N VAL A 146 3.87 -1.96 24.16
CA VAL A 146 2.73 -1.99 23.24
C VAL A 146 2.06 -0.62 23.25
N LEU A 147 2.12 0.09 22.13
CA LEU A 147 1.52 1.42 21.97
C LEU A 147 0.06 1.34 21.56
N LEU A 148 -0.28 0.38 20.68
CA LEU A 148 -1.64 0.21 20.14
C LEU A 148 -1.90 -1.27 19.86
N ASP A 149 -2.82 -1.88 20.62
CA ASP A 149 -3.30 -3.27 20.42
C ASP A 149 -4.80 -3.37 20.13
N GLY A 150 -5.47 -2.23 19.96
CA GLY A 150 -6.92 -2.14 19.76
C GLY A 150 -7.74 -2.19 21.04
N LYS A 151 -7.14 -2.38 22.20
CA LYS A 151 -7.81 -2.46 23.50
C LYS A 151 -7.29 -1.38 24.46
N ASN A 152 -6.00 -1.11 24.42
CA ASN A 152 -5.31 -0.20 25.32
C ASN A 152 -4.62 0.90 24.50
N PHE A 153 -4.81 2.15 24.92
CA PHE A 153 -4.21 3.36 24.33
C PHE A 153 -3.38 4.15 25.34
N SER A 154 -3.13 3.59 26.53
CA SER A 154 -2.48 4.30 27.66
C SER A 154 -1.07 4.77 27.33
N GLU A 155 -0.41 4.15 26.36
CA GLU A 155 0.94 4.53 25.92
C GLU A 155 0.93 5.60 24.80
N LEU A 156 -0.26 6.07 24.39
CA LEU A 156 -0.42 7.12 23.39
C LEU A 156 -1.19 8.31 23.94
N ARG A 157 -0.90 9.50 23.41
CA ARG A 157 -1.64 10.75 23.63
C ARG A 157 -1.82 11.49 22.31
N LEU A 158 -2.79 12.42 22.27
CA LEU A 158 -2.84 13.40 21.19
C LEU A 158 -1.53 14.20 21.14
N ALA A 159 -1.14 14.67 19.95
CA ALA A 159 0.10 15.43 19.80
C ALA A 159 0.15 16.72 20.65
N ASN A 160 -1.01 17.28 21.00
CA ASN A 160 -1.13 18.41 21.92
C ASN A 160 -1.01 18.03 23.42
N GLY A 161 -0.76 16.75 23.73
CA GLY A 161 -0.60 16.24 25.08
C GLY A 161 -1.89 15.77 25.78
N ALA A 162 -3.06 16.00 25.19
CA ALA A 162 -4.32 15.51 25.76
C ALA A 162 -4.45 13.99 25.67
N GLU A 163 -5.25 13.42 26.56
CA GLU A 163 -5.54 11.97 26.52
C GLU A 163 -6.33 11.60 25.26
N LEU A 164 -6.05 10.41 24.74
CA LEU A 164 -6.87 9.82 23.69
C LEU A 164 -8.22 9.41 24.30
N ASP A 165 -9.28 9.90 23.72
CA ASP A 165 -10.65 9.50 24.06
C ASP A 165 -11.10 8.37 23.13
N PRO A 166 -11.18 7.12 23.61
CA PRO A 166 -11.54 5.97 22.77
C PRO A 166 -12.89 6.15 22.04
N SER A 167 -13.82 6.92 22.62
CA SER A 167 -15.13 7.18 22.01
C SER A 167 -15.04 8.02 20.73
N LYS A 168 -13.92 8.74 20.53
CA LYS A 168 -13.66 9.63 19.37
C LYS A 168 -12.71 9.02 18.33
N LEU A 169 -12.15 7.82 18.60
CA LEU A 169 -11.10 7.24 17.75
C LEU A 169 -11.61 6.44 16.55
N SER A 170 -12.92 6.39 16.31
CA SER A 170 -13.50 5.57 15.21
C SER A 170 -12.88 4.16 15.14
N PRO A 171 -12.99 3.35 16.21
CA PRO A 171 -12.34 2.04 16.27
C PRO A 171 -12.90 1.11 15.19
N GLY A 172 -12.02 0.39 14.50
CA GLY A 172 -12.38 -0.71 13.63
C GLY A 172 -12.65 -1.99 14.43
N SER A 173 -13.44 -2.90 13.88
CA SER A 173 -13.66 -4.22 14.46
C SER A 173 -12.39 -5.08 14.56
N ASP A 174 -11.34 -4.67 13.84
CA ASP A 174 -10.02 -5.32 13.79
C ASP A 174 -9.00 -4.68 14.76
N GLY A 175 -9.46 -3.85 15.69
CA GLY A 175 -8.61 -3.17 16.67
C GLY A 175 -7.86 -1.94 16.12
N SER A 176 -8.12 -1.56 14.89
CA SER A 176 -7.51 -0.38 14.30
C SER A 176 -8.18 0.91 14.75
N ILE A 177 -7.43 2.01 14.76
CA ILE A 177 -7.96 3.35 14.91
C ILE A 177 -7.59 4.20 13.69
N GLN A 178 -8.49 5.12 13.32
CA GLN A 178 -8.10 6.20 12.41
C GLN A 178 -7.20 7.17 13.18
N VAL A 179 -6.13 7.64 12.55
CA VAL A 179 -5.26 8.65 13.17
C VAL A 179 -6.11 9.86 13.59
N PRO A 180 -6.04 10.27 14.86
CA PRO A 180 -6.85 11.39 15.34
C PRO A 180 -6.33 12.72 14.79
N ARG A 181 -7.22 13.71 14.74
CA ARG A 181 -6.86 15.06 14.28
C ARG A 181 -5.69 15.63 15.09
N GLY A 182 -4.66 16.08 14.38
CA GLY A 182 -3.42 16.59 14.93
C GLY A 182 -2.38 15.49 15.22
N GLY A 183 -2.71 14.21 15.02
CA GLY A 183 -1.81 13.09 15.24
C GLY A 183 -1.73 12.62 16.69
N MET A 184 -0.91 11.61 16.93
CA MET A 184 -0.70 11.02 18.25
C MET A 184 0.77 10.76 18.51
N ASN A 185 1.18 10.90 19.78
CA ASN A 185 2.54 10.68 20.26
C ASN A 185 2.59 9.52 21.24
N SER A 186 3.73 8.85 21.34
CA SER A 186 4.01 7.98 22.47
C SER A 186 4.08 8.79 23.77
N ASN A 187 3.64 8.21 24.89
CA ASN A 187 3.81 8.79 26.21
C ASN A 187 5.28 8.80 26.61
N ARG A 188 5.95 7.68 26.31
CA ARG A 188 7.36 7.49 26.60
C ARG A 188 8.24 8.16 25.56
N VAL A 189 9.45 8.54 25.98
CA VAL A 189 10.56 8.88 25.10
C VAL A 189 11.43 7.64 24.88
N PHE A 190 12.03 7.56 23.70
CA PHE A 190 12.90 6.46 23.29
C PHE A 190 14.28 7.03 22.85
N PRO A 191 15.17 7.34 23.79
CA PRO A 191 16.40 8.09 23.49
C PRO A 191 17.50 7.23 22.84
N GLY A 192 17.34 5.91 22.79
CA GLY A 192 18.35 4.95 22.33
C GLY A 192 17.91 4.15 21.13
N ASN A 193 18.54 2.99 20.99
CA ASN A 193 18.21 2.03 19.96
C ASN A 193 16.81 1.45 20.20
N LEU A 194 16.09 1.18 19.11
CA LEU A 194 14.80 0.52 19.19
C LEU A 194 14.51 -0.30 17.92
N ASP A 195 13.64 -1.28 18.09
CA ASP A 195 12.92 -1.95 17.01
C ASP A 195 11.45 -1.60 17.13
N GLU A 196 10.83 -1.19 16.04
CA GLU A 196 9.43 -0.76 15.98
C GLU A 196 8.68 -1.58 14.94
N HIS A 197 7.46 -1.98 15.27
CA HIS A 197 6.51 -2.57 14.34
C HIS A 197 5.26 -1.71 14.27
N VAL A 198 4.82 -1.43 13.05
CA VAL A 198 3.62 -0.61 12.78
C VAL A 198 2.80 -1.26 11.68
N GLU A 199 1.52 -1.48 11.93
CA GLU A 199 0.56 -1.82 10.88
C GLU A 199 -0.29 -0.60 10.51
N PHE A 200 -0.39 -0.32 9.22
CA PHE A 200 -1.15 0.82 8.72
C PHE A 200 -2.01 0.45 7.50
N LEU A 201 -3.12 1.16 7.34
CA LEU A 201 -4.05 1.01 6.23
C LEU A 201 -4.26 2.37 5.56
N ILE A 202 -3.90 2.42 4.29
CA ILE A 202 -4.09 3.61 3.46
C ILE A 202 -5.51 3.60 2.88
N PRO A 203 -6.26 4.71 2.99
CA PRO A 203 -7.59 4.82 2.41
C PRO A 203 -7.52 4.88 0.87
N LEU A 204 -8.56 4.39 0.21
CA LEU A 204 -8.71 4.61 -1.23
C LEU A 204 -9.24 6.02 -1.48
N MET A 205 -8.42 6.85 -2.10
CA MET A 205 -8.70 8.25 -2.43
C MET A 205 -8.41 8.52 -3.92
N PRO A 206 -9.18 7.96 -4.84
CA PRO A 206 -8.81 7.90 -6.25
C PRO A 206 -8.68 9.27 -6.93
N SER A 207 -9.43 10.26 -6.48
CA SER A 207 -9.37 11.64 -7.02
C SER A 207 -8.32 12.53 -6.36
N ALA A 208 -7.60 12.02 -5.34
CA ALA A 208 -6.49 12.73 -4.71
C ALA A 208 -5.16 12.33 -5.35
N HIS A 209 -4.19 13.24 -5.34
CA HIS A 209 -2.89 13.03 -5.97
C HIS A 209 -1.74 13.49 -5.07
N GLY A 210 -0.54 12.94 -5.32
CA GLY A 210 0.70 13.30 -4.63
C GLY A 210 0.52 13.26 -3.10
N GLN A 211 0.97 14.29 -2.42
CA GLN A 211 0.92 14.36 -0.95
C GLN A 211 -0.49 14.49 -0.35
N GLY A 212 -1.52 14.70 -1.16
CA GLY A 212 -2.92 14.70 -0.73
C GLY A 212 -3.59 13.33 -0.72
N ARG A 213 -2.88 12.25 -1.13
CA ARG A 213 -3.46 10.94 -1.36
C ARG A 213 -3.00 9.92 -0.30
N GLY A 214 -3.84 9.70 0.71
CA GLY A 214 -3.60 8.68 1.73
C GLY A 214 -2.37 8.94 2.59
N ASN A 215 -2.12 10.20 2.94
CA ASN A 215 -0.92 10.66 3.61
C ASN A 215 -1.00 10.55 5.12
N SER A 216 0.10 10.11 5.72
CA SER A 216 0.42 10.06 7.14
C SER A 216 1.95 9.92 7.27
N GLY A 217 2.46 9.66 8.48
CA GLY A 217 3.88 9.43 8.72
C GLY A 217 4.14 8.75 10.06
N VAL A 218 5.23 7.99 10.11
CA VAL A 218 5.77 7.39 11.33
C VAL A 218 7.06 8.13 11.65
N PHE A 219 7.02 8.98 12.70
CA PHE A 219 8.16 9.77 13.12
C PHE A 219 8.98 9.03 14.15
N LEU A 220 10.27 8.95 13.87
CA LEU A 220 11.28 8.35 14.72
C LEU A 220 11.64 9.28 15.89
N PRO A 221 12.36 8.79 16.93
CA PRO A 221 12.71 9.61 18.10
C PRO A 221 13.43 10.92 17.76
N ASN A 222 14.23 10.96 16.71
CA ASN A 222 14.96 12.15 16.24
C ASN A 222 14.14 13.07 15.32
N HIS A 223 12.83 12.86 15.22
CA HIS A 223 11.90 13.58 14.35
C HIS A 223 12.11 13.42 12.84
N ASP A 224 12.94 12.47 12.40
CA ASP A 224 12.91 12.06 11.02
C ASP A 224 11.69 11.15 10.79
N GLU A 225 11.07 11.31 9.64
CA GLU A 225 9.82 10.64 9.29
C GLU A 225 10.06 9.51 8.30
N ILE A 226 9.45 8.36 8.55
CA ILE A 226 9.23 7.32 7.55
C ILE A 226 7.83 7.55 6.98
N GLN A 227 7.79 7.97 5.72
CA GLN A 227 6.57 8.43 5.05
C GLN A 227 5.53 7.32 4.89
N VAL A 228 4.27 7.63 5.14
CA VAL A 228 3.10 6.84 4.78
C VAL A 228 2.32 7.58 3.70
N LEU A 229 2.21 7.00 2.51
CA LEU A 229 1.54 7.60 1.36
C LEU A 229 0.97 6.51 0.45
N ASP A 230 -0.11 6.80 -0.29
CA ASP A 230 -0.51 5.94 -1.41
C ASP A 230 0.50 6.08 -2.56
N SER A 231 1.52 5.22 -2.52
CA SER A 231 2.56 5.10 -3.55
C SER A 231 2.40 3.84 -4.39
N PHE A 232 1.17 3.32 -4.50
CA PHE A 232 0.89 2.13 -5.31
C PHE A 232 1.00 2.40 -6.83
N GLY A 233 1.00 3.65 -7.24
CA GLY A 233 1.14 4.06 -8.64
C GLY A 233 1.05 5.57 -8.82
N GLU A 234 1.41 6.33 -7.79
CA GLU A 234 1.40 7.78 -7.82
C GLU A 234 2.82 8.36 -7.83
N VAL A 235 2.99 9.46 -8.54
CA VAL A 235 4.24 10.21 -8.63
C VAL A 235 4.43 11.05 -7.37
N THR A 236 5.65 11.08 -6.85
CA THR A 236 6.04 11.93 -5.73
C THR A 236 7.48 12.43 -5.89
N TYR A 237 7.89 13.31 -5.01
CA TYR A 237 9.25 13.84 -4.96
C TYR A 237 10.16 13.02 -4.05
N LEU A 238 11.44 13.33 -4.03
CA LEU A 238 12.48 12.66 -3.24
C LEU A 238 12.07 12.50 -1.77
N GLY A 239 12.06 11.27 -1.30
CA GLY A 239 11.66 10.90 0.06
C GLY A 239 10.18 11.11 0.38
N GLY A 240 9.37 11.57 -0.58
CA GLY A 240 7.95 11.83 -0.38
C GLY A 240 7.05 10.62 -0.60
N GLY A 241 7.57 9.51 -1.14
CA GLY A 241 6.84 8.27 -1.33
C GLY A 241 6.81 7.40 -0.09
N CYS A 242 5.89 6.43 -0.06
CA CYS A 242 5.73 5.49 1.05
C CYS A 242 7.05 4.78 1.37
N GLY A 243 7.47 4.83 2.62
CA GLY A 243 8.74 4.30 3.11
C GLY A 243 9.94 5.23 2.92
N GLY A 244 9.78 6.37 2.24
CA GLY A 244 10.86 7.37 2.17
C GLY A 244 11.22 7.95 3.54
N THR A 245 12.49 8.28 3.75
CA THR A 245 12.84 9.23 4.80
C THR A 245 12.50 10.62 4.25
N TYR A 246 11.47 11.23 4.82
CA TYR A 246 10.78 12.36 4.22
C TYR A 246 11.71 13.50 3.75
N ALA A 247 11.55 13.91 2.48
CA ALA A 247 12.34 14.96 1.83
C ALA A 247 13.86 14.75 1.90
N TYR A 248 14.33 13.50 2.07
CA TYR A 248 15.76 13.20 2.21
C TYR A 248 16.21 12.02 1.35
N LYS A 249 15.56 10.84 1.44
CA LYS A 249 15.96 9.66 0.69
C LYS A 249 14.75 8.82 0.29
N ASP A 250 14.70 8.38 -0.96
CA ASP A 250 13.73 7.40 -1.42
C ASP A 250 14.06 5.99 -0.94
N PRO A 251 13.07 5.10 -0.80
CA PRO A 251 13.29 3.67 -0.68
C PRO A 251 14.11 3.11 -1.84
N ASP A 252 14.97 2.12 -1.56
CA ASP A 252 15.81 1.49 -2.60
C ASP A 252 14.96 0.73 -3.65
N THR A 253 13.67 0.48 -3.36
CA THR A 253 12.70 -0.19 -4.25
C THR A 253 11.79 0.77 -5.03
N MET A 254 12.07 2.08 -5.01
CA MET A 254 11.26 3.06 -5.76
C MET A 254 11.51 2.97 -7.25
N GLU A 255 10.42 3.02 -8.00
CA GLU A 255 10.44 3.11 -9.46
C GLU A 255 10.60 4.55 -9.92
N VAL A 256 11.57 4.81 -10.77
CA VAL A 256 11.79 6.12 -11.39
C VAL A 256 11.17 6.13 -12.78
N ILE A 257 10.37 7.15 -13.07
CA ILE A 257 9.83 7.36 -14.42
C ILE A 257 10.97 7.81 -15.34
N ASP A 258 11.14 7.18 -16.49
CA ASP A 258 12.23 7.49 -17.42
C ASP A 258 12.26 8.97 -17.85
N SER A 259 11.09 9.58 -18.07
CA SER A 259 10.97 11.01 -18.38
C SER A 259 11.37 11.94 -17.24
N LEU A 260 11.48 11.41 -16.01
CA LEU A 260 11.83 12.14 -14.79
C LEU A 260 13.21 11.76 -14.26
N LYS A 261 13.96 10.90 -14.95
CA LYS A 261 15.34 10.55 -14.57
C LYS A 261 16.17 11.82 -14.30
N GLY A 262 16.80 11.86 -13.12
CA GLY A 262 17.54 13.02 -12.64
C GLY A 262 16.72 14.08 -11.94
N LYS A 263 15.40 13.96 -11.86
CA LYS A 263 14.52 14.89 -11.12
C LYS A 263 14.12 14.40 -9.72
N SER A 264 14.62 13.26 -9.29
CA SER A 264 14.30 12.65 -7.99
C SER A 264 12.80 12.42 -7.76
N GLU A 265 12.04 12.20 -8.82
CA GLU A 265 10.61 11.90 -8.77
C GLU A 265 10.39 10.44 -9.09
N CYS A 266 9.55 9.78 -8.29
CA CYS A 266 9.31 8.35 -8.37
C CYS A 266 7.85 8.06 -8.69
N LYS A 267 7.62 7.04 -9.49
CA LYS A 267 6.29 6.65 -9.94
C LYS A 267 5.53 5.88 -8.86
N PHE A 268 6.16 4.88 -8.28
CA PHE A 268 5.59 4.07 -7.20
C PHE A 268 6.66 3.25 -6.51
N SER A 269 6.35 2.78 -5.30
CA SER A 269 7.18 1.82 -4.57
C SER A 269 6.76 0.39 -4.88
N LEU A 270 7.72 -0.47 -5.26
CA LEU A 270 7.45 -1.91 -5.45
C LEU A 270 7.00 -2.60 -4.15
N ALA A 271 7.41 -2.08 -3.00
CA ALA A 271 7.01 -2.60 -1.69
C ALA A 271 5.57 -2.23 -1.31
N SER A 272 4.99 -1.16 -1.90
CA SER A 272 3.64 -0.70 -1.56
C SER A 272 2.58 -1.66 -2.07
N LEU A 273 1.64 -2.00 -1.19
CA LEU A 273 0.39 -2.67 -1.54
C LEU A 273 -0.68 -1.64 -1.94
N PRO A 274 -1.74 -2.05 -2.64
CA PRO A 274 -2.81 -1.12 -2.99
C PRO A 274 -3.51 -0.58 -1.74
N PRO A 275 -4.12 0.63 -1.80
CA PRO A 275 -5.03 1.11 -0.77
C PRO A 275 -6.05 0.07 -0.36
N LEU A 276 -6.52 0.12 0.89
CA LEU A 276 -7.39 -0.84 1.55
C LEU A 276 -6.73 -2.20 1.88
N ALA A 277 -5.46 -2.40 1.56
CA ALA A 277 -4.66 -3.52 2.07
C ALA A 277 -3.86 -3.07 3.30
N TRP A 278 -3.86 -3.88 4.37
CA TRP A 278 -3.01 -3.67 5.52
C TRP A 278 -1.54 -3.83 5.14
N GLN A 279 -0.71 -2.89 5.56
CA GLN A 279 0.72 -2.84 5.30
C GLN A 279 1.48 -2.77 6.62
N THR A 280 2.77 -3.13 6.60
CA THR A 280 3.61 -3.12 7.78
C THR A 280 4.89 -2.35 7.54
N TYR A 281 5.33 -1.63 8.57
CA TYR A 281 6.73 -1.28 8.74
C TYR A 281 7.32 -2.08 9.89
N ASP A 282 8.50 -2.68 9.67
CA ASP A 282 9.40 -3.15 10.68
C ASP A 282 10.66 -2.26 10.59
N ILE A 283 10.93 -1.50 11.65
CA ILE A 283 11.94 -0.45 11.67
C ILE A 283 12.98 -0.77 12.72
N GLU A 284 14.26 -0.74 12.37
CA GLU A 284 15.38 -0.80 13.28
C GLU A 284 16.04 0.58 13.32
N TYR A 285 15.87 1.31 14.41
CA TYR A 285 16.53 2.59 14.65
C TYR A 285 17.76 2.40 15.51
N ARG A 286 18.91 2.88 15.07
CA ARG A 286 20.20 2.67 15.74
C ARG A 286 20.97 3.97 15.91
N VAL A 287 21.44 4.18 17.12
CA VAL A 287 22.29 5.30 17.52
C VAL A 287 23.65 4.72 17.96
N GLU A 288 24.72 5.22 17.40
CA GLU A 288 26.06 4.87 17.87
C GLU A 288 26.35 5.60 19.17
N LEU A 289 26.83 4.85 20.17
CA LEU A 289 27.23 5.41 21.46
C LEU A 289 28.76 5.33 21.64
N LYS A 290 29.38 6.43 22.06
CA LYS A 290 30.77 6.47 22.52
C LYS A 290 30.78 7.07 23.92
N ASP A 291 31.33 6.33 24.86
CA ASP A 291 31.35 6.70 26.28
C ASP A 291 29.95 7.04 26.84
N GLY A 292 28.92 6.29 26.41
CA GLY A 292 27.52 6.47 26.76
C GLY A 292 26.83 7.69 26.13
N LYS A 293 27.48 8.39 25.21
CA LYS A 293 26.92 9.55 24.50
C LYS A 293 26.68 9.24 23.03
N PRO A 294 25.54 9.68 22.46
CA PRO A 294 25.28 9.55 21.03
C PRO A 294 26.36 10.26 20.21
N VAL A 295 26.86 9.59 19.17
CA VAL A 295 27.81 10.15 18.21
C VAL A 295 27.31 9.93 16.79
N GLY A 296 27.62 10.91 15.92
CA GLY A 296 27.17 10.84 14.52
C GLY A 296 25.65 10.98 14.36
N LYS A 297 25.17 10.55 13.23
CA LYS A 297 23.72 10.53 12.91
C LYS A 297 23.15 9.14 13.13
N PRO A 298 21.88 9.04 13.53
CA PRO A 298 21.21 7.75 13.62
C PRO A 298 21.15 7.06 12.26
N ARG A 299 21.01 5.74 12.28
CA ARG A 299 20.80 4.93 11.10
C ARG A 299 19.50 4.15 11.22
N VAL A 300 18.84 3.94 10.10
CA VAL A 300 17.59 3.18 10.05
C VAL A 300 17.68 2.05 9.03
N THR A 301 17.22 0.86 9.44
CA THR A 301 16.84 -0.22 8.52
C THR A 301 15.33 -0.31 8.54
N VAL A 302 14.70 -0.28 7.37
CA VAL A 302 13.25 -0.34 7.25
C VAL A 302 12.85 -1.48 6.32
N TYR A 303 11.93 -2.31 6.80
CA TYR A 303 11.23 -3.29 5.98
C TYR A 303 9.79 -2.81 5.78
N HIS A 304 9.38 -2.69 4.53
CA HIS A 304 8.01 -2.39 4.13
C HIS A 304 7.40 -3.66 3.53
N ASN A 305 6.37 -4.19 4.17
CA ASN A 305 5.75 -5.45 3.77
C ASN A 305 6.77 -6.61 3.62
N GLY A 306 7.77 -6.66 4.52
CA GLY A 306 8.84 -7.65 4.52
C GLY A 306 9.97 -7.40 3.51
N ILE A 307 9.85 -6.39 2.65
CA ILE A 307 10.90 -6.00 1.70
C ILE A 307 11.78 -4.94 2.34
N LYS A 308 13.09 -5.19 2.42
CA LYS A 308 14.04 -4.20 2.94
C LYS A 308 14.14 -3.03 1.96
N ILE A 309 13.69 -1.86 2.40
CA ILE A 309 13.64 -0.62 1.61
C ILE A 309 14.73 0.38 2.00
N HIS A 310 15.28 0.26 3.21
CA HIS A 310 16.47 0.96 3.66
C HIS A 310 17.36 -0.02 4.41
N ASP A 311 18.64 0.02 4.15
CA ASP A 311 19.65 -0.78 4.85
C ASP A 311 20.67 0.11 5.54
N ARG A 312 20.52 0.30 6.86
CA ARG A 312 21.38 1.16 7.69
C ARG A 312 21.53 2.57 7.11
N ALA A 313 20.47 3.08 6.50
CA ALA A 313 20.47 4.41 5.91
C ALA A 313 20.68 5.48 6.99
N GLU A 314 21.60 6.39 6.75
CA GLU A 314 21.81 7.54 7.63
C GLU A 314 20.60 8.46 7.60
N LEU A 315 20.17 8.93 8.77
CA LEU A 315 19.08 9.89 8.92
C LEU A 315 19.59 11.32 8.85
N ARG A 316 18.67 12.27 8.61
CA ARG A 316 19.03 13.68 8.44
C ARG A 316 19.32 14.36 9.78
N SER A 317 18.45 14.12 10.76
CA SER A 317 18.51 14.77 12.06
C SER A 317 19.47 14.07 13.02
N PRO A 318 20.11 14.77 13.97
CA PRO A 318 20.96 14.16 14.98
C PRO A 318 20.15 13.25 15.92
N PRO A 319 20.82 12.37 16.68
CA PRO A 319 20.14 11.54 17.68
C PRO A 319 19.62 12.40 18.84
N VAL A 320 18.57 11.90 19.49
CA VAL A 320 18.03 12.51 20.70
C VAL A 320 18.93 12.17 21.89
N VAL A 321 19.28 13.15 22.67
CA VAL A 321 20.03 12.92 23.94
C VAL A 321 19.06 12.45 25.03
N PRO A 322 19.50 11.57 25.96
CA PRO A 322 18.62 10.99 26.97
C PRO A 322 17.88 12.01 27.86
N GLU A 323 18.46 13.16 28.08
CA GLU A 323 17.88 14.24 28.91
C GLU A 323 16.89 15.14 28.13
N SER A 324 16.78 14.94 26.82
CA SER A 324 15.85 15.73 26.00
C SER A 324 14.40 15.30 26.26
N PRO A 325 13.46 16.23 26.43
CA PRO A 325 12.03 15.90 26.45
C PRO A 325 11.49 15.47 25.08
N THR A 326 12.29 15.63 24.03
CA THR A 326 12.04 15.11 22.68
C THR A 326 12.46 13.63 22.64
N GLY A 327 12.05 12.90 21.63
CA GLY A 327 12.35 11.45 21.53
C GLY A 327 11.12 10.59 21.64
N LYS A 328 9.97 11.19 21.43
CA LYS A 328 8.70 10.49 21.27
C LYS A 328 8.55 10.02 19.84
N LEU A 329 7.91 8.89 19.68
CA LEU A 329 7.37 8.49 18.39
C LEU A 329 6.10 9.28 18.11
N HIS A 330 5.89 9.64 16.83
CA HIS A 330 4.70 10.37 16.41
C HIS A 330 4.08 9.71 15.18
N PHE A 331 2.74 9.60 15.19
CA PHE A 331 1.95 9.11 14.08
C PHE A 331 1.13 10.29 13.56
N GLN A 332 1.44 10.71 12.34
CA GLN A 332 0.98 11.99 11.79
C GLN A 332 -0.48 11.92 11.33
N ASP A 333 -1.23 12.96 11.63
CA ASP A 333 -2.44 13.32 10.90
C ASP A 333 -2.09 14.32 9.79
N HIS A 334 -2.34 13.94 8.55
CA HIS A 334 -2.21 14.81 7.38
C HIS A 334 -3.57 15.13 6.74
N GLY A 335 -4.67 14.98 7.50
CA GLY A 335 -6.04 15.20 7.01
C GLY A 335 -6.60 14.04 6.19
N ASN A 336 -5.89 12.93 6.08
CA ASN A 336 -6.35 11.72 5.40
C ASN A 336 -6.71 10.64 6.43
N PRO A 337 -7.76 9.82 6.19
CA PRO A 337 -8.24 8.85 7.17
C PRO A 337 -7.40 7.56 7.18
N VAL A 338 -6.09 7.71 7.33
CA VAL A 338 -5.16 6.59 7.52
C VAL A 338 -5.46 5.92 8.85
N ARG A 339 -5.39 4.59 8.87
CA ARG A 339 -5.63 3.79 10.08
C ARG A 339 -4.36 3.10 10.52
N PHE A 340 -4.22 2.94 11.83
CA PHE A 340 -3.13 2.21 12.48
C PHE A 340 -3.67 1.12 13.38
N ARG A 341 -2.89 0.07 13.57
CA ARG A 341 -3.10 -0.98 14.57
C ARG A 341 -1.78 -1.70 14.87
N ASN A 342 -1.77 -2.54 15.89
CA ASN A 342 -0.63 -3.40 16.23
C ASN A 342 0.70 -2.65 16.20
N ILE A 343 0.80 -1.59 17.02
CA ILE A 343 2.03 -0.80 17.16
C ILE A 343 2.74 -1.19 18.44
N TRP A 344 3.99 -1.57 18.33
CA TRP A 344 4.84 -1.87 19.48
C TRP A 344 6.31 -1.54 19.23
N VAL A 345 7.02 -1.30 20.31
CA VAL A 345 8.43 -0.88 20.30
C VAL A 345 9.22 -1.76 21.28
N VAL A 346 10.38 -2.20 20.88
CA VAL A 346 11.36 -2.87 21.74
C VAL A 346 12.57 -1.96 21.87
N PRO A 347 12.82 -1.36 23.05
CA PRO A 347 14.10 -0.73 23.32
C PRO A 347 15.22 -1.77 23.25
N VAL A 348 16.27 -1.45 22.50
CA VAL A 348 17.45 -2.33 22.31
C VAL A 348 18.63 -1.72 23.06
N PRO A 349 19.42 -2.51 23.82
CA PRO A 349 20.60 -2.03 24.56
C PRO A 349 21.64 -1.33 23.69
#